data_9420319d1f299ff6d802e8a8ae670a35
#
_entry.id   9420319d1f299ff6d802e8a8ae670a35
#
_cell.length_a   1.000
_cell.length_b   1.000
_cell.length_c   1.000
_cell.angle_alpha   90.00
_cell.angle_beta   90.00
_cell.angle_gamma   90.00
#
_symmetry.space_group_name_H-M   'P 1'
#
loop_
_entity.id
_entity.type
_entity.pdbx_description
1 polymer ?
#
loop_
_entity_poly.entity_id
_entity_poly.type
_entity_poly.pdbx_seq_one_letter_code
_entity_poly.pdbx_strand_id
1 'polypeptide(L)' 'MITNNYVCTIAFTVVSENKEPTVQELREALSNRIVELARTKDYDGIVEARLPPAA' A
#
# COMPACT_ATOMS: atom_id res chain seq x y z
N MET A 1 -23.40 1.41 11.54
CA MET A 1 -22.11 1.22 10.81
C MET A 1 -21.11 2.25 11.32
N ILE A 2 -19.92 1.80 11.62
CA ILE A 2 -18.87 2.67 12.13
C ILE A 2 -17.80 2.82 11.05
N THR A 3 -17.41 4.06 10.76
CA THR A 3 -16.39 4.35 9.77
C THR A 3 -15.08 4.70 10.46
N ASN A 4 -14.01 4.04 10.06
CA ASN A 4 -12.66 4.32 10.56
C ASN A 4 -11.78 4.71 9.38
N ASN A 5 -10.92 5.68 9.62
CA ASN A 5 -9.98 6.14 8.60
C ASN A 5 -8.55 5.84 9.04
N TYR A 6 -7.78 5.27 8.14
CA TYR A 6 -6.39 4.91 8.38
C TYR A 6 -5.50 5.47 7.30
N VAL A 7 -4.29 5.80 7.69
CA VAL A 7 -3.23 6.13 6.75
C VAL A 7 -2.22 5.01 6.78
N CYS A 8 -1.79 4.57 5.61
CA CYS A 8 -0.74 3.57 5.51
C CYS A 8 0.30 4.00 4.48
N THR A 9 1.51 3.54 4.68
CA THR A 9 2.60 3.73 3.72
C THR A 9 3.14 2.37 3.35
N ILE A 10 3.18 2.09 2.05
CA ILE A 10 3.65 0.81 1.54
C ILE A 10 4.82 1.06 0.60
N ALA A 11 5.96 0.46 0.92
CA ALA A 11 7.10 0.49 0.02
C ALA A 11 6.98 -0.69 -0.95
N PHE A 12 7.14 -0.40 -2.24
CA PHE A 12 7.11 -1.43 -3.26
C PHE A 12 8.08 -1.11 -4.38
N THR A 13 8.50 -2.13 -5.10
CA THR A 13 9.46 -2.01 -6.18
C THR A 13 8.76 -2.20 -7.50
N VAL A 14 9.05 -1.32 -8.45
CA VAL A 14 8.54 -1.41 -9.80
C VAL A 14 9.71 -1.62 -10.75
N VAL A 15 9.62 -2.65 -11.57
CA VAL A 15 10.59 -2.89 -12.62
C VAL A 15 9.96 -2.46 -13.94
N SER A 16 10.58 -1.52 -14.62
CA SER A 16 10.07 -0.98 -15.87
C SER A 16 11.22 -0.73 -16.83
N GLU A 17 10.98 -0.96 -18.11
CA GLU A 17 11.92 -0.62 -19.16
C GLU A 17 11.89 0.88 -19.47
N ASN A 18 10.86 1.55 -19.01
CA ASN A 18 10.70 2.99 -19.21
C ASN A 18 11.40 3.75 -18.10
N LYS A 19 11.82 4.96 -18.41
CA LYS A 19 12.45 5.82 -17.42
C LYS A 19 11.51 6.11 -16.26
N GLU A 20 10.22 6.24 -16.57
CA GLU A 20 9.17 6.38 -15.57
C GLU A 20 8.17 5.26 -15.79
N PRO A 21 7.79 4.52 -14.74
CA PRO A 21 6.80 3.46 -14.89
C PRO A 21 5.43 4.03 -15.27
N THR A 22 4.67 3.25 -16.02
CA THR A 22 3.29 3.61 -16.34
C THR A 22 2.41 3.45 -15.11
N VAL A 23 1.24 4.07 -15.14
CA VAL A 23 0.26 3.94 -14.07
C VAL A 23 -0.14 2.48 -13.87
N GLN A 24 -0.26 1.72 -14.97
CA GLN A 24 -0.60 0.31 -14.89
C GLN A 24 0.50 -0.50 -14.23
N GLU A 25 1.75 -0.22 -14.56
CA GLU A 25 2.89 -0.89 -13.92
C GLU A 25 2.93 -0.61 -12.42
N LEU A 26 2.69 0.64 -12.04
CA LEU A 26 2.62 1.02 -10.63
C LEU A 26 1.48 0.31 -9.91
N ARG A 27 0.33 0.26 -10.54
CA ARG A 27 -0.86 -0.39 -9.97
C ARG A 27 -0.64 -1.88 -9.75
N GLU A 28 -0.06 -2.56 -10.72
CA GLU A 28 0.22 -3.99 -10.62
C GLU A 28 1.25 -4.28 -9.53
N ALA A 29 2.32 -3.50 -9.49
CA ALA A 29 3.37 -3.66 -8.48
C ALA A 29 2.82 -3.45 -7.07
N LEU A 30 2.01 -2.42 -6.89
CA LEU A 30 1.37 -2.15 -5.61
C LEU A 30 0.42 -3.27 -5.21
N SER A 31 -0.39 -3.73 -6.15
CA SER A 31 -1.34 -4.81 -5.91
C SER A 31 -0.63 -6.09 -5.47
N ASN A 32 0.45 -6.45 -6.16
CA ASN A 32 1.26 -7.62 -5.81
C ASN A 32 1.89 -7.49 -4.43
N ARG A 33 2.34 -6.29 -4.08
CA ARG A 33 2.92 -6.04 -2.75
C ARG A 33 1.89 -6.21 -1.65
N ILE A 34 0.67 -5.72 -1.88
CA ILE A 34 -0.42 -5.86 -0.92
C ILE A 34 -0.77 -7.33 -0.70
N VAL A 35 -0.84 -8.10 -1.77
CA VAL A 35 -1.11 -9.55 -1.69
C VAL A 35 0.00 -10.25 -0.91
N GLU A 36 1.25 -9.89 -1.16
CA GLU A 36 2.39 -10.46 -0.45
C GLU A 36 2.31 -10.17 1.05
N LEU A 37 2.05 -8.93 1.42
CA LEU A 37 1.93 -8.53 2.82
C LEU A 37 0.76 -9.23 3.51
N ALA A 38 -0.35 -9.39 2.81
CA ALA A 38 -1.51 -10.12 3.35
C ALA A 38 -1.20 -11.59 3.56
N ARG A 39 -0.43 -12.21 2.67
CA ARG A 39 -0.03 -13.61 2.79
C ARG A 39 0.85 -13.85 4.01
N THR A 40 1.75 -12.94 4.28
CA THR A 40 2.66 -13.05 5.43
C THR A 40 2.02 -12.54 6.71
N LYS A 41 0.82 -11.96 6.61
CA LYS A 41 0.09 -11.34 7.72
C LYS A 41 0.90 -10.22 8.37
N ASP A 42 1.75 -9.57 7.59
CA ASP A 42 2.54 -8.45 8.05
C ASP A 42 1.74 -7.15 7.91
N TYR A 43 0.65 -7.08 8.66
CA TYR A 43 -0.23 -5.92 8.61
C TYR A 43 0.39 -4.69 9.23
N ASP A 44 1.36 -4.86 10.12
CA ASP A 44 2.07 -3.75 10.72
C ASP A 44 2.88 -2.98 9.67
N GLY A 45 3.31 -3.67 8.62
CA GLY A 45 3.98 -3.02 7.50
C GLY A 45 3.03 -2.25 6.59
N ILE A 46 1.73 -2.49 6.70
CA ILE A 46 0.72 -1.80 5.89
C ILE A 46 0.17 -0.59 6.64
N VAL A 47 -0.20 -0.76 7.90
CA VAL A 47 -0.83 0.29 8.69
C VAL A 47 0.21 0.96 9.57
N GLU A 48 0.70 2.13 9.13
CA GLU A 48 1.69 2.89 9.89
C GLU A 48 1.06 3.72 11.00
N ALA A 49 -0.07 4.32 10.70
CA ALA A 49 -0.69 5.22 11.63
C ALA A 49 -2.19 5.27 11.42
N ARG A 50 -2.89 5.34 12.53
CA ARG A 50 -4.31 5.61 12.52
C ARG A 50 -4.50 7.12 12.51
N LEU A 51 -5.38 7.61 11.64
CA LEU A 51 -5.68 9.03 11.63
C LEU A 51 -6.25 9.46 12.98
N PRO A 52 -5.80 10.60 13.53
CA PRO A 52 -6.36 11.09 14.77
C PRO A 52 -7.83 11.43 14.58
N PRO A 53 -8.64 11.31 15.64
CA PRO A 53 -10.02 11.72 15.54
C PRO A 53 -10.10 13.21 15.19
N ALA A 54 -11.11 13.57 14.41
CA ALA A 54 -11.33 14.97 14.05
C ALA A 54 -11.52 15.79 15.33
N ALA A 55 -10.66 16.77 15.48
CA ALA A 55 -10.73 17.63 16.65
C ALA A 55 -11.90 18.61 16.51
#